data_d39960d22767e649c5a356f97ccf27fd
#
_entry.id   d39960d22767e649c5a356f97ccf27fd
#
_cell.length_a   1.000
_cell.length_b   1.000
_cell.length_c   1.000
_cell.angle_alpha   90.00
_cell.angle_beta   90.00
_cell.angle_gamma   90.00
#
_symmetry.space_group_name_H-M   'P 1'
#
loop_
_entity.id
_entity.type
_entity.pdbx_description
1 polymer ?
#
loop_
_entity_poly.entity_id
_entity_poly.type
_entity_poly.pdbx_seq_one_letter_code
_entity_poly.pdbx_strand_id
1 'polypeptide(L)'
;MYPHKNKVTGNCNSANAPYGVELPQDARCWSDILKANGYQTGYIGKWHLDAPYEPYIDTYNNHGAVAWNEWCPKERRHGFDYWTAYDTYDYHLKPMYWDTDAPRDSFYYVNQWGPEYEADKAIEYLNGHIDKTQPFALVVSMNPPHTGYELVPDRYKEMYKNCLLYTSDA
;
A
#
# COMPACT_ATOMS: atom_id res chain seq x y z
N MET A 1 -19.17 -5.34 0.81
CA MET A 1 -19.36 -6.61 0.07
C MET A 1 -18.92 -7.75 0.97
N TYR A 2 -19.59 -8.89 0.98
CA TYR A 2 -19.25 -9.98 1.91
C TYR A 2 -18.20 -10.92 1.29
N PRO A 3 -17.23 -11.44 2.08
CA PRO A 3 -16.15 -12.32 1.59
C PRO A 3 -16.65 -13.51 0.75
N HIS A 4 -17.76 -14.14 1.16
CA HIS A 4 -18.34 -15.28 0.42
C HIS A 4 -18.88 -14.90 -0.97
N LYS A 5 -19.14 -13.62 -1.25
CA LYS A 5 -19.62 -13.14 -2.56
C LYS A 5 -18.47 -12.78 -3.50
N ASN A 6 -17.37 -12.28 -2.97
CA ASN A 6 -16.20 -11.90 -3.76
C ASN A 6 -15.05 -12.92 -3.70
N LYS A 7 -15.27 -14.05 -2.97
CA LYS A 7 -14.32 -15.15 -2.79
C LYS A 7 -13.01 -14.77 -2.07
N VAL A 8 -12.90 -13.59 -1.51
CA VAL A 8 -11.74 -13.18 -0.71
C VAL A 8 -11.89 -13.77 0.68
N THR A 9 -11.27 -14.92 0.89
CA THR A 9 -11.36 -15.71 2.13
C THR A 9 -10.07 -15.73 2.95
N GLY A 10 -9.05 -15.02 2.50
CA GLY A 10 -7.73 -14.91 3.14
C GLY A 10 -6.96 -13.69 2.67
N ASN A 11 -5.72 -13.57 3.11
CA ASN A 11 -4.82 -12.51 2.66
C ASN A 11 -4.19 -12.85 1.31
N CYS A 12 -3.93 -11.85 0.48
CA CYS A 12 -3.09 -11.97 -0.71
C CYS A 12 -1.67 -12.35 -0.31
N ASN A 13 -1.23 -13.53 -0.71
CA ASN A 13 0.13 -14.03 -0.52
C ASN A 13 0.37 -15.26 -1.41
N SER A 14 1.61 -15.74 -1.48
CA SER A 14 1.96 -16.87 -2.33
C SER A 14 1.25 -18.18 -1.96
N ALA A 15 0.90 -18.41 -0.70
CA ALA A 15 0.17 -19.60 -0.26
C ALA A 15 -1.30 -19.58 -0.70
N ASN A 16 -1.89 -18.42 -0.84
CA ASN A 16 -3.28 -18.22 -1.23
C ASN A 16 -3.46 -17.92 -2.73
N ALA A 17 -2.38 -17.60 -3.45
CA ALA A 17 -2.39 -17.36 -4.90
C ALA A 17 -3.09 -18.48 -5.71
N PRO A 18 -2.87 -19.79 -5.43
CA PRO A 18 -3.54 -20.86 -6.16
C PRO A 18 -5.07 -20.87 -6.01
N TYR A 19 -5.59 -20.19 -5.00
CA TYR A 19 -7.03 -20.07 -4.76
C TYR A 19 -7.64 -18.77 -5.31
N GLY A 20 -6.85 -17.98 -6.06
CA GLY A 20 -7.29 -16.72 -6.65
C GLY A 20 -7.62 -15.65 -5.61
N VAL A 21 -6.91 -15.65 -4.49
CA VAL A 21 -7.08 -14.64 -3.43
C VAL A 21 -6.24 -13.42 -3.78
N GLU A 22 -6.77 -12.62 -4.70
CA GLU A 22 -6.23 -11.33 -5.13
C GLU A 22 -7.37 -10.49 -5.70
N LEU A 23 -7.14 -9.19 -5.93
CA LEU A 23 -8.13 -8.36 -6.60
C LEU A 23 -8.19 -8.75 -8.08
N PRO A 24 -9.34 -9.26 -8.60
CA PRO A 24 -9.45 -9.62 -10.01
C PRO A 24 -9.21 -8.41 -10.91
N GLN A 25 -8.44 -8.59 -11.97
CA GLN A 25 -8.10 -7.51 -12.92
C GLN A 25 -9.33 -6.90 -13.59
N ASP A 26 -10.41 -7.65 -13.76
CA ASP A 26 -11.68 -7.19 -14.33
C ASP A 26 -12.65 -6.60 -13.29
N ALA A 27 -12.27 -6.55 -12.01
CA ALA A 27 -13.08 -5.93 -10.97
C ALA A 27 -13.23 -4.43 -11.24
N ARG A 28 -14.46 -3.94 -11.17
CA ARG A 28 -14.73 -2.51 -11.29
C ARG A 28 -14.69 -1.85 -9.91
N CYS A 29 -13.64 -1.11 -9.64
CA CYS A 29 -13.42 -0.38 -8.40
C CYS A 29 -13.98 1.05 -8.48
N TRP A 30 -14.16 1.68 -7.33
CA TRP A 30 -14.60 3.09 -7.27
C TRP A 30 -13.61 4.04 -7.94
N SER A 31 -12.30 3.74 -7.90
CA SER A 31 -11.24 4.49 -8.56
C SER A 31 -11.35 4.47 -10.09
N ASP A 32 -11.75 3.33 -10.68
CA ASP A 32 -12.06 3.26 -12.12
C ASP A 32 -13.22 4.18 -12.50
N ILE A 33 -14.22 4.27 -11.62
CA ILE A 33 -15.39 5.14 -11.83
C ILE A 33 -14.96 6.62 -11.75
N LEU A 34 -14.16 7.00 -10.77
CA LEU A 34 -13.66 8.37 -10.64
C LEU A 34 -12.80 8.76 -11.84
N LYS A 35 -11.87 7.90 -12.25
CA LYS A 35 -11.05 8.13 -13.45
C LYS A 35 -11.92 8.31 -14.71
N ALA A 36 -12.92 7.46 -14.92
CA ALA A 36 -13.85 7.56 -16.04
C ALA A 36 -14.69 8.85 -16.02
N ASN A 37 -14.82 9.50 -14.86
CA ASN A 37 -15.50 10.79 -14.68
C ASN A 37 -14.53 11.98 -14.62
N GLY A 38 -13.29 11.84 -15.09
CA GLY A 38 -12.33 12.92 -15.27
C GLY A 38 -11.53 13.29 -14.03
N TYR A 39 -11.56 12.46 -12.97
CA TYR A 39 -10.68 12.66 -11.82
C TYR A 39 -9.25 12.23 -12.14
N GLN A 40 -8.27 12.97 -11.65
CA GLN A 40 -6.92 12.46 -11.47
C GLN A 40 -6.86 11.62 -10.21
N THR A 41 -6.29 10.42 -10.32
CA THR A 41 -6.33 9.43 -9.23
C THR A 41 -4.91 9.09 -8.78
N GLY A 42 -4.68 9.04 -7.49
CA GLY A 42 -3.39 8.70 -6.90
C GLY A 42 -3.48 7.70 -5.77
N TYR A 43 -2.46 6.85 -5.67
CA TYR A 43 -2.31 5.87 -4.59
C TYR A 43 -0.89 5.93 -4.02
N ILE A 44 -0.79 6.02 -2.69
CA ILE A 44 0.47 6.05 -1.96
C ILE A 44 0.41 5.03 -0.83
N GLY A 45 1.44 4.19 -0.68
CA GLY A 45 1.61 3.26 0.43
C GLY A 45 1.19 1.82 0.13
N LYS A 46 0.71 1.10 1.13
CA LYS A 46 0.42 -0.35 1.06
C LYS A 46 -0.78 -0.67 0.19
N TRP A 47 -0.60 -1.55 -0.79
CA TRP A 47 -1.66 -2.04 -1.67
C TRP A 47 -2.29 -3.35 -1.17
N HIS A 48 -1.49 -4.39 -1.00
CA HIS A 48 -1.85 -5.73 -0.49
C HIS A 48 -3.01 -6.41 -1.24
N LEU A 49 -3.07 -6.25 -2.55
CA LEU A 49 -4.14 -6.81 -3.38
C LEU A 49 -3.64 -7.64 -4.57
N ASP A 50 -2.33 -7.81 -4.71
CA ASP A 50 -1.71 -8.67 -5.73
C ASP A 50 -1.04 -9.89 -5.10
N ALA A 51 -1.24 -11.06 -5.69
CA ALA A 51 -0.60 -12.28 -5.21
C ALA A 51 0.82 -12.43 -5.78
N PRO A 52 1.83 -12.66 -4.93
CA PRO A 52 3.20 -12.89 -5.39
C PRO A 52 3.33 -14.14 -6.27
N TYR A 53 4.16 -14.06 -7.31
CA TYR A 53 4.47 -15.17 -8.22
C TYR A 53 5.98 -15.37 -8.40
N GLU A 54 6.36 -16.59 -8.71
CA GLU A 54 7.77 -16.94 -8.90
C GLU A 54 8.34 -16.42 -10.24
N PRO A 55 9.62 -16.00 -10.27
CA PRO A 55 10.52 -15.87 -9.13
C PRO A 55 10.11 -14.70 -8.22
N TYR A 56 10.05 -14.95 -6.92
CA TYR A 56 9.66 -13.91 -5.96
C TYR A 56 10.67 -12.78 -5.94
N ILE A 57 10.16 -11.55 -5.75
CA ILE A 57 11.00 -10.37 -5.57
C ILE A 57 11.80 -10.51 -4.27
N ASP A 58 13.10 -10.26 -4.33
CA ASP A 58 14.01 -10.38 -3.18
C ASP A 58 13.81 -9.20 -2.22
N THR A 59 12.80 -9.30 -1.36
CA THR A 59 12.45 -8.30 -0.36
C THR A 59 12.20 -8.96 1.01
N TYR A 60 12.30 -8.17 2.08
CA TYR A 60 12.15 -8.62 3.47
C TYR A 60 10.94 -9.56 3.68
N ASN A 61 9.78 -9.19 3.18
CA ASN A 61 8.54 -9.97 3.35
C ASN A 61 8.47 -11.24 2.48
N ASN A 62 9.47 -11.48 1.61
CA ASN A 62 9.50 -12.65 0.73
C ASN A 62 10.55 -13.69 1.13
N HIS A 63 11.30 -13.47 2.22
CA HIS A 63 12.32 -14.42 2.69
C HIS A 63 11.78 -15.57 3.54
N GLY A 64 10.50 -15.56 3.90
CA GLY A 64 9.86 -16.61 4.70
C GLY A 64 9.30 -17.77 3.86
N ALA A 65 8.57 -18.67 4.53
CA ALA A 65 7.87 -19.78 3.86
C ALA A 65 6.74 -19.31 2.91
N VAL A 66 6.30 -18.08 3.06
CA VAL A 66 5.25 -17.44 2.26
C VAL A 66 5.78 -16.08 1.78
N ALA A 67 5.67 -15.81 0.50
CA ALA A 67 5.95 -14.50 -0.06
C ALA A 67 4.70 -13.61 0.02
N TRP A 68 4.90 -12.33 0.32
CA TRP A 68 3.84 -11.37 0.57
C TRP A 68 3.89 -10.13 -0.32
N ASN A 69 5.08 -9.75 -0.79
CA ASN A 69 5.27 -8.51 -1.53
C ASN A 69 5.37 -8.77 -3.03
N GLU A 70 4.59 -8.02 -3.80
CA GLU A 70 4.60 -8.10 -5.25
C GLU A 70 4.51 -6.70 -5.88
N TRP A 71 4.92 -6.60 -7.12
CA TRP A 71 4.75 -5.43 -7.95
C TRP A 71 3.36 -5.41 -8.58
N CYS A 72 2.69 -4.26 -8.51
CA CYS A 72 1.40 -4.06 -9.16
C CYS A 72 1.57 -3.40 -10.53
N PRO A 73 1.35 -4.11 -11.64
CA PRO A 73 1.41 -3.52 -12.98
C PRO A 73 0.25 -2.54 -13.20
N LYS A 74 0.41 -1.60 -14.14
CA LYS A 74 -0.55 -0.51 -14.37
C LYS A 74 -1.98 -0.98 -14.61
N GLU A 75 -2.14 -2.06 -15.35
CA GLU A 75 -3.43 -2.65 -15.70
C GLU A 75 -4.18 -3.27 -14.51
N ARG A 76 -3.49 -3.47 -13.37
CA ARG A 76 -4.07 -3.99 -12.13
C ARG A 76 -4.28 -2.91 -11.06
N ARG A 77 -3.93 -1.64 -11.35
CA ARG A 77 -4.07 -0.52 -10.39
C ARG A 77 -5.48 0.08 -10.34
N HIS A 78 -6.44 -0.50 -11.03
CA HIS A 78 -7.87 -0.13 -11.00
C HIS A 78 -8.11 1.37 -11.06
N GLY A 79 -7.55 2.01 -12.11
CA GLY A 79 -7.80 3.42 -12.37
C GLY A 79 -6.86 4.40 -11.65
N PHE A 80 -5.93 3.96 -10.82
CA PHE A 80 -4.93 4.85 -10.23
C PHE A 80 -3.82 5.19 -11.22
N ASP A 81 -3.67 6.49 -11.51
CA ASP A 81 -2.69 7.03 -12.47
C ASP A 81 -1.35 7.36 -11.79
N TYR A 82 -1.39 8.06 -10.65
CA TYR A 82 -0.22 8.30 -9.83
C TYR A 82 -0.04 7.14 -8.85
N TRP A 83 1.20 6.65 -8.76
CA TRP A 83 1.51 5.46 -7.97
C TRP A 83 2.86 5.61 -7.28
N THR A 84 2.87 5.51 -5.95
CA THR A 84 4.07 5.34 -5.13
C THR A 84 3.72 4.35 -4.05
N ALA A 85 3.85 3.04 -4.33
CA ALA A 85 3.27 2.02 -3.50
C ALA A 85 4.08 0.71 -3.50
N TYR A 86 3.74 -0.15 -2.57
CA TYR A 86 4.20 -1.54 -2.42
C TYR A 86 3.01 -2.41 -2.06
N ASP A 87 3.13 -3.72 -2.26
CA ASP A 87 2.02 -4.62 -1.89
C ASP A 87 2.05 -4.91 -0.38
N THR A 88 3.04 -5.65 0.12
CA THR A 88 3.23 -5.88 1.56
C THR A 88 4.70 -5.75 1.93
N TYR A 89 5.03 -4.77 2.76
CA TYR A 89 6.38 -4.56 3.25
C TYR A 89 6.36 -3.98 4.67
N ASP A 90 6.84 -4.74 5.65
CA ASP A 90 6.66 -4.42 7.08
C ASP A 90 7.91 -3.86 7.76
N TYR A 91 8.98 -3.56 7.02
CA TYR A 91 10.15 -2.88 7.58
C TYR A 91 10.00 -1.35 7.48
N HIS A 92 9.22 -0.77 8.41
CA HIS A 92 8.72 0.60 8.34
C HIS A 92 9.78 1.70 8.46
N LEU A 93 10.98 1.41 9.02
CA LEU A 93 12.08 2.39 9.14
C LEU A 93 12.89 2.57 7.85
N LYS A 94 12.77 1.63 6.93
CA LYS A 94 13.40 1.69 5.61
C LYS A 94 12.45 1.08 4.58
N PRO A 95 11.32 1.72 4.32
CA PRO A 95 10.31 1.21 3.40
C PRO A 95 10.83 1.18 1.96
N MET A 96 10.14 0.42 1.13
CA MET A 96 10.39 0.34 -0.30
C MET A 96 9.17 0.72 -1.10
N TYR A 97 9.38 1.19 -2.34
CA TYR A 97 8.30 1.60 -3.22
C TYR A 97 8.61 1.31 -4.68
N TRP A 98 7.56 1.21 -5.48
CA TRP A 98 7.55 1.37 -6.92
C TRP A 98 6.80 2.64 -7.28
N ASP A 99 7.37 3.44 -8.17
CA ASP A 99 6.69 4.60 -8.73
C ASP A 99 5.83 4.25 -9.95
N THR A 100 5.11 5.23 -10.45
CA THR A 100 4.10 5.10 -11.53
C THR A 100 4.59 4.29 -12.73
N ASP A 101 5.81 4.55 -13.22
CA ASP A 101 6.34 3.94 -14.44
C ASP A 101 7.39 2.86 -14.18
N ALA A 102 7.64 2.53 -12.90
CA ALA A 102 8.66 1.57 -12.52
C ALA A 102 8.30 0.15 -12.97
N PRO A 103 9.19 -0.57 -13.66
CA PRO A 103 9.04 -2.00 -13.88
C PRO A 103 9.29 -2.79 -12.59
N ARG A 104 8.97 -4.08 -12.60
CA ARG A 104 8.98 -4.96 -11.44
C ARG A 104 10.32 -5.00 -10.67
N ASP A 105 11.43 -4.89 -11.38
CA ASP A 105 12.80 -4.93 -10.83
C ASP A 105 13.35 -3.55 -10.40
N SER A 106 12.57 -2.48 -10.58
CA SER A 106 12.99 -1.09 -10.33
C SER A 106 12.33 -0.50 -9.10
N PHE A 107 12.33 -1.24 -7.99
CA PHE A 107 11.95 -0.69 -6.69
C PHE A 107 13.14 0.01 -6.01
N TYR A 108 12.82 0.89 -5.06
CA TYR A 108 13.82 1.62 -4.29
C TYR A 108 13.48 1.63 -2.80
N TYR A 109 14.52 1.75 -1.97
CA TYR A 109 14.39 1.90 -0.53
C TYR A 109 14.54 3.36 -0.12
N VAL A 110 13.78 3.76 0.90
CA VAL A 110 13.83 5.11 1.46
C VAL A 110 14.40 5.06 2.86
N ASN A 111 15.36 5.95 3.16
CA ASN A 111 15.94 6.07 4.48
C ASN A 111 15.14 7.07 5.36
N GLN A 112 13.86 6.79 5.51
CA GLN A 112 12.90 7.59 6.27
C GLN A 112 11.80 6.65 6.79
N TRP A 113 11.14 7.00 7.88
CA TRP A 113 9.98 6.24 8.35
C TRP A 113 8.84 6.31 7.33
N GLY A 114 8.23 5.15 7.01
CA GLY A 114 7.24 5.03 5.93
C GLY A 114 6.13 6.07 5.97
N PRO A 115 5.38 6.23 7.08
CA PRO A 115 4.33 7.23 7.16
C PRO A 115 4.77 8.68 6.91
N GLU A 116 6.00 9.05 7.26
CA GLU A 116 6.52 10.40 6.97
C GLU A 116 6.80 10.56 5.48
N TYR A 117 7.45 9.56 4.88
CA TYR A 117 7.70 9.58 3.44
C TYR A 117 6.39 9.61 2.63
N GLU A 118 5.40 8.81 3.03
CA GLU A 118 4.09 8.78 2.40
C GLU A 118 3.33 10.11 2.56
N ALA A 119 3.48 10.78 3.72
CA ALA A 119 2.95 12.13 3.94
C ALA A 119 3.64 13.17 3.04
N ASP A 120 4.98 13.11 2.90
CA ASP A 120 5.73 14.01 2.02
C ASP A 120 5.28 13.82 0.55
N LYS A 121 5.09 12.57 0.10
CA LYS A 121 4.56 12.27 -1.24
C LYS A 121 3.13 12.74 -1.43
N ALA A 122 2.29 12.66 -0.41
CA ALA A 122 0.93 13.20 -0.46
C ALA A 122 0.94 14.71 -0.58
N ILE A 123 1.79 15.42 0.16
CA ILE A 123 1.96 16.88 0.06
C ILE A 123 2.48 17.27 -1.33
N GLU A 124 3.45 16.56 -1.87
CA GLU A 124 3.95 16.76 -3.24
C GLU A 124 2.82 16.62 -4.27
N TYR A 125 2.02 15.56 -4.17
CA TYR A 125 0.87 15.35 -5.05
C TYR A 125 -0.15 16.49 -4.94
N LEU A 126 -0.53 16.90 -3.72
CA LEU A 126 -1.47 17.98 -3.48
C LEU A 126 -0.98 19.32 -4.05
N ASN A 127 0.29 19.66 -3.81
CA ASN A 127 0.91 20.88 -4.35
C ASN A 127 0.89 20.89 -5.88
N GLY A 128 1.06 19.74 -6.51
CA GLY A 128 0.94 19.58 -7.96
C GLY A 128 -0.49 19.74 -8.51
N HIS A 129 -1.51 19.80 -7.63
CA HIS A 129 -2.93 19.85 -8.01
C HIS A 129 -3.68 21.10 -7.53
N ILE A 130 -3.08 21.90 -6.65
CA ILE A 130 -3.76 23.02 -5.96
C ILE A 130 -4.34 24.08 -6.92
N ASP A 131 -3.67 24.30 -8.04
CA ASP A 131 -4.09 25.29 -9.05
C ASP A 131 -4.78 24.66 -10.28
N LYS A 132 -5.07 23.36 -10.23
CA LYS A 132 -5.75 22.66 -11.33
C LYS A 132 -7.26 22.69 -11.13
N THR A 133 -7.99 22.90 -12.22
CA THR A 133 -9.46 22.80 -12.24
C THR A 133 -9.97 21.37 -12.27
N GLN A 134 -9.11 20.43 -12.66
CA GLN A 134 -9.46 19.00 -12.72
C GLN A 134 -9.55 18.44 -11.30
N PRO A 135 -10.66 17.78 -10.94
CA PRO A 135 -10.79 17.15 -9.63
C PRO A 135 -9.81 15.98 -9.48
N PHE A 136 -9.41 15.69 -8.26
CA PHE A 136 -8.55 14.56 -7.96
C PHE A 136 -9.09 13.71 -6.81
N ALA A 137 -8.58 12.47 -6.72
CA ALA A 137 -8.78 11.56 -5.60
C ALA A 137 -7.43 10.93 -5.25
N LEU A 138 -7.01 11.11 -4.01
CA LEU A 138 -5.77 10.56 -3.47
C LEU A 138 -6.06 9.61 -2.33
N VAL A 139 -5.48 8.42 -2.38
CA VAL A 139 -5.43 7.45 -1.28
C VAL A 139 -4.03 7.45 -0.69
N VAL A 140 -3.94 7.57 0.64
CA VAL A 140 -2.70 7.37 1.40
C VAL A 140 -2.94 6.22 2.35
N SER A 141 -2.36 5.06 2.04
CA SER A 141 -2.56 3.79 2.75
C SER A 141 -1.31 3.45 3.55
N MET A 142 -1.18 4.09 4.71
CA MET A 142 -0.04 3.86 5.61
C MET A 142 -0.10 2.45 6.21
N ASN A 143 1.03 1.72 6.21
CA ASN A 143 1.08 0.38 6.78
C ASN A 143 0.94 0.36 8.33
N PRO A 144 1.66 1.18 9.11
CA PRO A 144 1.36 1.29 10.53
C PRO A 144 -0.08 1.76 10.81
N PRO A 145 -0.74 1.18 11.81
CA PRO A 145 -0.21 0.41 12.95
C PRO A 145 -0.13 -1.12 12.76
N HIS A 146 0.14 -1.63 11.57
CA HIS A 146 0.44 -3.04 11.36
C HIS A 146 1.68 -3.48 12.17
N THR A 147 1.92 -4.79 12.30
CA THR A 147 3.01 -5.37 13.12
C THR A 147 4.38 -4.77 12.75
N GLY A 148 5.35 -4.95 13.64
CA GLY A 148 6.62 -4.21 13.63
C GLY A 148 6.49 -2.95 14.50
N TYR A 149 5.74 -3.04 15.62
CA TYR A 149 5.47 -1.90 16.53
C TYR A 149 6.73 -1.27 17.10
N GLU A 150 7.85 -2.01 17.15
CA GLU A 150 9.17 -1.52 17.51
C GLU A 150 9.78 -0.64 16.41
N LEU A 151 9.32 -0.78 15.16
CA LEU A 151 9.80 -0.04 13.99
C LEU A 151 9.14 1.34 13.85
N VAL A 152 9.06 2.03 14.97
CA VAL A 152 8.57 3.42 15.09
C VAL A 152 9.70 4.29 15.61
N PRO A 153 9.96 5.48 15.04
CA PRO A 153 10.98 6.40 15.54
C PRO A 153 10.75 6.76 17.01
N ASP A 154 11.84 6.83 17.80
CA ASP A 154 11.76 7.05 19.24
C ASP A 154 11.04 8.33 19.63
N ARG A 155 11.10 9.39 18.80
CA ARG A 155 10.36 10.64 19.02
C ARG A 155 8.85 10.43 19.14
N TYR A 156 8.27 9.45 18.45
CA TYR A 156 6.84 9.12 18.56
C TYR A 156 6.56 8.26 19.79
N LYS A 157 7.44 7.32 20.13
CA LYS A 157 7.32 6.51 21.35
C LYS A 157 7.36 7.38 22.61
N GLU A 158 8.27 8.36 22.66
CA GLU A 158 8.42 9.28 23.78
C GLU A 158 7.18 10.14 24.03
N MET A 159 6.40 10.47 22.99
CA MET A 159 5.14 11.23 23.14
C MET A 159 4.12 10.51 24.03
N TYR A 160 4.16 9.18 24.08
CA TYR A 160 3.20 8.34 24.79
C TYR A 160 3.79 7.64 26.02
N LYS A 161 5.04 7.89 26.36
CA LYS A 161 5.77 7.24 27.48
C LYS A 161 5.05 7.30 28.81
N ASN A 162 4.34 8.40 29.07
CA ASN A 162 3.59 8.62 30.32
C ASN A 162 2.07 8.59 30.11
N CYS A 163 1.61 8.10 28.96
CA CYS A 163 0.21 8.00 28.67
C CYS A 163 -0.43 6.85 29.45
N LEU A 164 -1.48 7.15 30.19
CA LEU A 164 -2.31 6.13 30.83
C LEU A 164 -3.20 5.51 29.75
N LEU A 165 -2.92 4.27 29.39
CA LEU A 165 -3.78 3.49 28.52
C LEU A 165 -4.91 2.88 29.38
N TYR A 166 -6.13 3.29 29.12
CA TYR A 166 -7.32 2.67 29.74
C TYR A 166 -7.71 1.47 28.86
N THR A 167 -7.68 0.27 29.44
CA THR A 167 -8.43 -0.86 28.90
C THR A 167 -9.83 -0.77 29.47
N SER A 168 -10.86 -0.75 28.63
CA SER A 168 -12.21 -0.93 29.11
C SER A 168 -12.32 -2.36 29.64
N ASP A 169 -12.59 -2.51 30.95
CA ASP A 169 -13.05 -3.76 31.49
C ASP A 169 -14.46 -4.00 30.94
N ALA A 170 -14.53 -4.75 29.84
CA ALA A 170 -15.79 -5.19 29.24
C ALA A 170 -16.16 -6.59 29.75
#